data_143414b7c71a3d4564a94edeabb8417e
#
_entry.id   143414b7c71a3d4564a94edeabb8417e
#
_cell.length_a   1.000
_cell.length_b   1.000
_cell.length_c   1.000
_cell.angle_alpha   90.00
_cell.angle_beta   90.00
_cell.angle_gamma   90.00
#
_symmetry.space_group_name_H-M   'P 1'
#
loop_
_entity.id
_entity.type
_entity.pdbx_description
1 polymer ?
#
loop_
_entity_poly.entity_id
_entity_poly.type
_entity_poly.pdbx_seq_one_letter_code
_entity_poly.pdbx_strand_id
1 'polypeptide(L)'
;MRLSRTLSIAMLLGLIVINASGCSGPKKAPLNPAPGQWRGLHLLNYRSDEALEGLEKDIPGLAGMGVNVLILEVNYGFDFKSHPELRMGQTPITRDGARRLVETCRKHGIRLIPQFSCLGHQSWAKQTFPLLTKYPELDLTPGAFPGNEGLYCREWDPLNPKVYEIVFPMLDELIDAFNADAMHVGMDEVFLIGSEHSPSTKGKDPAQVFAKAVNNLHEHLVKRRGVDMLMWGDRFIDGEVYKYGKWEASMNGTAPAVDMVPKDIIICDWHYELRESYPSVPMFLEKGFRVLPAGWKNVDATRALIRYGRDRKNPNMLGHLFTTWSGRKQWSEFPPLVEGLKLLKQPLEQTE
;
A
#
# COMPACT_ATOMS: atom_id res chain seq x y z
N MET A 1 -65.15 4.93 -56.15
CA MET A 1 -64.23 3.89 -55.60
C MET A 1 -62.85 4.06 -56.22
N ARG A 2 -61.92 4.71 -55.49
CA ARG A 2 -60.51 4.78 -55.84
C ARG A 2 -59.71 4.60 -54.55
N LEU A 3 -59.01 3.46 -54.44
CA LEU A 3 -58.06 3.19 -53.36
C LEU A 3 -56.76 3.99 -53.60
N SER A 4 -56.37 4.76 -52.66
CA SER A 4 -55.03 5.35 -52.58
C SER A 4 -54.12 4.48 -51.71
N ARG A 5 -53.03 3.97 -52.26
CA ARG A 5 -51.97 3.28 -51.55
C ARG A 5 -50.92 4.29 -51.12
N THR A 6 -50.78 4.46 -49.83
CA THR A 6 -49.67 5.24 -49.22
C THR A 6 -48.49 4.29 -49.02
N LEU A 7 -47.36 4.59 -49.67
CA LEU A 7 -46.05 3.93 -49.44
C LEU A 7 -45.36 4.57 -48.27
N SER A 8 -45.11 3.81 -47.18
CA SER A 8 -44.26 4.24 -46.08
C SER A 8 -42.82 3.79 -46.36
N ILE A 9 -41.93 4.76 -46.54
CA ILE A 9 -40.50 4.52 -46.64
C ILE A 9 -39.94 4.50 -45.22
N ALA A 10 -39.51 3.33 -44.72
CA ALA A 10 -38.76 3.20 -43.45
C ALA A 10 -37.29 3.47 -43.73
N MET A 11 -36.79 4.54 -43.17
CA MET A 11 -35.37 4.91 -43.18
C MET A 11 -34.66 4.17 -42.07
N LEU A 12 -33.87 3.17 -42.41
CA LEU A 12 -32.98 2.43 -41.47
C LEU A 12 -31.73 3.26 -41.24
N LEU A 13 -31.65 3.95 -40.09
CA LEU A 13 -30.38 4.53 -39.60
C LEU A 13 -29.52 3.41 -38.97
N GLY A 14 -28.51 2.99 -39.71
CA GLY A 14 -27.48 2.09 -39.17
C GLY A 14 -26.58 2.84 -38.22
N LEU A 15 -26.66 2.56 -36.91
CA LEU A 15 -25.67 2.96 -35.92
C LEU A 15 -24.39 2.13 -36.14
N ILE A 16 -23.35 2.76 -36.68
CA ILE A 16 -21.99 2.18 -36.67
C ILE A 16 -21.41 2.40 -35.28
N VAL A 17 -21.46 1.36 -34.44
CA VAL A 17 -20.72 1.33 -33.19
C VAL A 17 -19.26 1.03 -33.53
N ILE A 18 -18.41 2.05 -33.54
CA ILE A 18 -16.96 1.87 -33.64
C ILE A 18 -16.47 1.37 -32.27
N ASN A 19 -16.35 0.05 -32.13
CA ASN A 19 -15.62 -0.57 -31.05
C ASN A 19 -14.12 -0.27 -31.23
N ALA A 20 -13.62 0.75 -30.54
CA ALA A 20 -12.19 0.94 -30.37
C ALA A 20 -11.66 -0.16 -29.43
N SER A 21 -11.46 -1.36 -29.97
CA SER A 21 -10.69 -2.41 -29.29
C SER A 21 -9.23 -1.96 -29.22
N GLY A 22 -8.85 -1.30 -28.14
CA GLY A 22 -7.45 -1.13 -27.80
C GLY A 22 -6.83 -2.51 -27.69
N CYS A 23 -5.90 -2.86 -28.57
CA CYS A 23 -5.06 -4.06 -28.47
C CYS A 23 -4.20 -3.98 -27.21
N SER A 24 -4.76 -4.35 -26.05
CA SER A 24 -3.94 -4.77 -24.93
C SER A 24 -3.39 -6.16 -25.25
N GLY A 25 -2.09 -6.26 -25.54
CA GLY A 25 -1.41 -7.56 -25.63
C GLY A 25 -1.68 -8.40 -24.37
N PRO A 26 -1.53 -9.72 -24.44
CA PRO A 26 -1.82 -10.60 -23.32
C PRO A 26 -1.06 -10.12 -22.08
N LYS A 27 -1.81 -9.81 -21.01
CA LYS A 27 -1.20 -9.47 -19.70
C LYS A 27 -0.36 -10.68 -19.29
N LYS A 28 0.96 -10.49 -19.19
CA LYS A 28 1.84 -11.54 -18.66
C LYS A 28 1.37 -11.88 -17.24
N ALA A 29 1.35 -13.18 -16.91
CA ALA A 29 0.97 -13.64 -15.58
C ALA A 29 1.76 -12.89 -14.49
N PRO A 30 1.12 -12.52 -13.37
CA PRO A 30 1.77 -11.81 -12.30
C PRO A 30 2.89 -12.65 -11.68
N LEU A 31 4.01 -12.00 -11.33
CA LEU A 31 5.10 -12.61 -10.58
C LEU A 31 4.71 -12.63 -9.10
N ASN A 32 3.90 -13.61 -8.70
CA ASN A 32 3.49 -13.75 -7.30
C ASN A 32 4.24 -14.92 -6.66
N PRO A 33 5.25 -14.65 -5.80
CA PRO A 33 5.95 -15.72 -5.10
C PRO A 33 4.99 -16.54 -4.24
N ALA A 34 5.26 -17.84 -4.09
CA ALA A 34 4.44 -18.70 -3.24
C ALA A 34 4.46 -18.22 -1.76
N PRO A 35 3.42 -18.54 -0.98
CA PRO A 35 3.42 -18.27 0.47
C PRO A 35 4.68 -18.80 1.14
N GLY A 36 5.19 -18.08 2.13
CA GLY A 36 6.45 -18.38 2.81
C GLY A 36 7.72 -18.02 2.03
N GLN A 37 7.60 -17.59 0.77
CA GLN A 37 8.75 -17.30 -0.10
C GLN A 37 8.94 -15.82 -0.43
N TRP A 38 8.10 -14.93 0.09
CA TRP A 38 8.26 -13.50 -0.15
C TRP A 38 9.50 -12.98 0.60
N ARG A 39 10.39 -12.39 -0.15
CA ARG A 39 11.58 -11.69 0.31
C ARG A 39 11.47 -10.25 -0.17
N GLY A 40 10.67 -9.50 0.61
CA GLY A 40 10.24 -8.16 0.24
C GLY A 40 11.23 -7.09 0.67
N LEU A 41 11.37 -6.04 -0.13
CA LEU A 41 12.09 -4.81 0.22
C LEU A 41 11.16 -3.61 0.00
N HIS A 42 10.97 -2.80 1.03
CA HIS A 42 10.20 -1.56 0.97
C HIS A 42 11.13 -0.39 0.68
N LEU A 43 10.79 0.38 -0.34
CA LEU A 43 11.59 1.48 -0.88
C LEU A 43 10.83 2.79 -0.83
N LEU A 44 11.51 3.87 -0.49
CA LEU A 44 10.97 5.22 -0.49
C LEU A 44 11.97 6.24 -1.08
N ASN A 45 11.47 7.45 -1.34
CA ASN A 45 12.25 8.56 -1.92
C ASN A 45 12.66 8.41 -3.40
N TYR A 46 12.03 7.50 -4.13
CA TYR A 46 12.14 7.42 -5.59
C TYR A 46 10.98 8.22 -6.21
N ARG A 47 11.19 9.52 -6.48
CA ARG A 47 10.10 10.46 -6.85
C ARG A 47 10.31 11.10 -8.22
N SER A 48 11.16 10.51 -9.07
CA SER A 48 11.41 10.98 -10.43
C SER A 48 11.83 9.83 -11.33
N ASP A 49 11.73 10.01 -12.64
CA ASP A 49 12.23 9.03 -13.61
C ASP A 49 13.75 8.80 -13.46
N GLU A 50 14.53 9.83 -13.17
CA GLU A 50 15.96 9.70 -12.88
C GLU A 50 16.23 8.80 -11.67
N ALA A 51 15.45 8.97 -10.60
CA ALA A 51 15.57 8.11 -9.42
C ALA A 51 15.21 6.65 -9.75
N LEU A 52 14.18 6.42 -10.58
CA LEU A 52 13.82 5.08 -11.05
C LEU A 52 14.92 4.46 -11.93
N GLU A 53 15.56 5.23 -12.80
CA GLU A 53 16.73 4.75 -13.60
C GLU A 53 17.90 4.34 -12.71
N GLY A 54 18.08 5.03 -11.58
CA GLY A 54 19.02 4.61 -10.54
C GLY A 54 18.66 3.26 -9.94
N LEU A 55 17.38 3.08 -9.57
CA LEU A 55 16.86 1.82 -9.03
C LEU A 55 16.94 0.68 -10.06
N GLU A 56 16.64 0.94 -11.33
CA GLU A 56 16.74 -0.05 -12.41
C GLU A 56 18.15 -0.70 -12.49
N LYS A 57 19.20 0.08 -12.21
CA LYS A 57 20.58 -0.43 -12.15
C LYS A 57 20.83 -1.35 -10.96
N ASP A 58 20.11 -1.16 -9.86
CA ASP A 58 20.21 -1.97 -8.64
C ASP A 58 19.44 -3.30 -8.73
N ILE A 59 18.40 -3.38 -9.57
CA ILE A 59 17.51 -4.53 -9.69
C ILE A 59 18.24 -5.87 -9.89
N PRO A 60 19.24 -6.00 -10.80
CA PRO A 60 19.97 -7.25 -10.96
C PRO A 60 20.68 -7.70 -9.68
N GLY A 61 21.28 -6.74 -8.96
CA GLY A 61 21.94 -7.00 -7.66
C GLY A 61 20.96 -7.47 -6.59
N LEU A 62 19.83 -6.78 -6.44
CA LEU A 62 18.76 -7.14 -5.51
C LEU A 62 18.20 -8.55 -5.80
N ALA A 63 17.93 -8.86 -7.06
CA ALA A 63 17.51 -10.20 -7.48
C ALA A 63 18.57 -11.27 -7.15
N GLY A 64 19.85 -10.98 -7.43
CA GLY A 64 20.99 -11.87 -7.09
C GLY A 64 21.11 -12.12 -5.59
N MET A 65 20.83 -11.14 -4.74
CA MET A 65 20.74 -11.29 -3.29
C MET A 65 19.55 -12.17 -2.89
N GLY A 66 18.50 -12.24 -3.71
CA GLY A 66 17.30 -13.07 -3.50
C GLY A 66 16.03 -12.27 -3.17
N VAL A 67 16.04 -10.95 -3.31
CA VAL A 67 14.82 -10.14 -3.26
C VAL A 67 13.91 -10.55 -4.43
N ASN A 68 12.61 -10.75 -4.16
CA ASN A 68 11.63 -11.12 -5.18
C ASN A 68 10.33 -10.30 -5.12
N VAL A 69 10.22 -9.39 -4.14
CA VAL A 69 9.12 -8.42 -4.02
C VAL A 69 9.72 -7.06 -3.71
N LEU A 70 9.31 -6.02 -4.42
CA LEU A 70 9.56 -4.62 -4.09
C LEU A 70 8.25 -3.92 -3.80
N ILE A 71 8.15 -3.21 -2.68
CA ILE A 71 7.08 -2.26 -2.39
C ILE A 71 7.68 -0.87 -2.55
N LEU A 72 7.20 -0.11 -3.53
CA LEU A 72 7.73 1.21 -3.86
C LEU A 72 6.76 2.31 -3.46
N GLU A 73 7.13 3.11 -2.46
CA GLU A 73 6.36 4.29 -2.06
C GLU A 73 6.46 5.38 -3.12
N VAL A 74 5.36 5.62 -3.83
CA VAL A 74 5.23 6.63 -4.89
C VAL A 74 4.59 7.90 -4.34
N ASN A 75 3.52 7.77 -3.57
CA ASN A 75 2.73 8.88 -3.05
C ASN A 75 2.42 9.93 -4.14
N TYR A 76 2.62 11.21 -3.86
CA TYR A 76 2.40 12.31 -4.80
C TYR A 76 3.52 12.52 -5.82
N GLY A 77 4.52 11.62 -5.87
CA GLY A 77 5.66 11.70 -6.79
C GLY A 77 5.40 11.23 -8.22
N PHE A 78 4.15 11.00 -8.61
CA PHE A 78 3.75 10.55 -9.95
C PHE A 78 3.09 11.67 -10.76
N ASP A 79 3.21 11.63 -12.10
CA ASP A 79 2.62 12.59 -13.04
C ASP A 79 1.12 12.28 -13.26
N PHE A 80 0.33 12.43 -12.19
CA PHE A 80 -1.12 12.20 -12.24
C PHE A 80 -1.79 13.07 -13.31
N LYS A 81 -2.63 12.45 -14.13
CA LYS A 81 -3.46 13.15 -15.14
C LYS A 81 -4.85 13.49 -14.61
N SER A 82 -5.38 12.64 -13.71
CA SER A 82 -6.66 12.91 -13.04
C SER A 82 -6.59 14.14 -12.14
N HIS A 83 -5.46 14.30 -11.42
CA HIS A 83 -5.23 15.38 -10.47
C HIS A 83 -3.81 15.96 -10.62
N PRO A 84 -3.52 16.69 -11.71
CA PRO A 84 -2.19 17.23 -11.96
C PRO A 84 -1.74 18.26 -10.91
N GLU A 85 -2.69 18.88 -10.20
CA GLU A 85 -2.44 19.83 -9.11
C GLU A 85 -1.91 19.18 -7.83
N LEU A 86 -2.00 17.85 -7.72
CA LEU A 86 -1.54 17.08 -6.56
C LEU A 86 -0.13 16.49 -6.74
N ARG A 87 0.53 16.77 -7.86
CA ARG A 87 1.90 16.29 -8.09
C ARG A 87 2.90 16.97 -7.17
N MET A 88 3.85 16.20 -6.65
CA MET A 88 5.02 16.72 -5.95
C MET A 88 6.28 16.58 -6.80
N GLY A 89 7.13 17.62 -6.73
CA GLY A 89 8.38 17.66 -7.49
C GLY A 89 8.20 18.27 -8.89
N GLN A 90 9.34 18.69 -9.47
CA GLN A 90 9.37 19.29 -10.83
C GLN A 90 9.40 18.22 -11.93
N THR A 91 9.99 17.08 -11.63
CA THR A 91 10.17 15.95 -12.57
C THR A 91 9.61 14.66 -11.96
N PRO A 92 8.27 14.56 -11.81
CA PRO A 92 7.65 13.37 -11.18
C PRO A 92 7.88 12.12 -12.03
N ILE A 93 7.62 10.95 -11.44
CA ILE A 93 7.60 9.67 -12.16
C ILE A 93 6.55 9.75 -13.28
N THR A 94 6.96 9.43 -14.49
CA THR A 94 6.05 9.31 -15.64
C THR A 94 5.52 7.89 -15.79
N ARG A 95 4.46 7.71 -16.56
CA ARG A 95 3.94 6.39 -16.92
C ARG A 95 5.02 5.54 -17.63
N ASP A 96 5.86 6.17 -18.45
CA ASP A 96 6.91 5.46 -19.18
C ASP A 96 8.07 5.07 -18.26
N GLY A 97 8.46 5.93 -17.31
CA GLY A 97 9.41 5.59 -16.25
C GLY A 97 8.94 4.41 -15.41
N ALA A 98 7.68 4.45 -14.96
CA ALA A 98 7.09 3.35 -14.21
C ALA A 98 7.12 2.03 -15.01
N ARG A 99 6.76 2.04 -16.30
CA ARG A 99 6.78 0.85 -17.18
C ARG A 99 8.20 0.28 -17.37
N ARG A 100 9.20 1.13 -17.59
CA ARG A 100 10.61 0.67 -17.70
C ARG A 100 11.04 -0.08 -16.44
N LEU A 101 10.74 0.49 -15.25
CA LEU A 101 11.06 -0.19 -13.99
C LEU A 101 10.31 -1.53 -13.85
N VAL A 102 9.03 -1.59 -14.19
CA VAL A 102 8.24 -2.84 -14.19
C VAL A 102 8.86 -3.91 -15.09
N GLU A 103 9.28 -3.54 -16.30
CA GLU A 103 9.90 -4.45 -17.24
C GLU A 103 11.23 -4.98 -16.69
N THR A 104 12.06 -4.09 -16.12
CA THR A 104 13.32 -4.45 -15.48
C THR A 104 13.08 -5.40 -14.29
N CYS A 105 12.14 -5.10 -13.40
CA CYS A 105 11.78 -5.97 -12.29
C CYS A 105 11.32 -7.36 -12.77
N ARG A 106 10.44 -7.41 -13.76
CA ARG A 106 9.94 -8.67 -14.33
C ARG A 106 11.04 -9.52 -14.96
N LYS A 107 11.96 -8.89 -15.70
CA LYS A 107 13.12 -9.59 -16.29
C LYS A 107 13.96 -10.31 -15.25
N HIS A 108 14.01 -9.76 -14.04
CA HIS A 108 14.79 -10.30 -12.91
C HIS A 108 13.94 -11.07 -11.88
N GLY A 109 12.68 -11.39 -12.19
CA GLY A 109 11.81 -12.19 -11.32
C GLY A 109 11.35 -11.45 -10.04
N ILE A 110 11.31 -10.13 -10.07
CA ILE A 110 10.85 -9.29 -8.95
C ILE A 110 9.43 -8.79 -9.21
N ARG A 111 8.52 -9.05 -8.27
CA ARG A 111 7.18 -8.44 -8.22
C ARG A 111 7.30 -7.01 -7.71
N LEU A 112 6.81 -6.03 -8.46
CA LEU A 112 6.79 -4.63 -8.07
C LEU A 112 5.38 -4.22 -7.66
N ILE A 113 5.23 -3.69 -6.45
CA ILE A 113 3.98 -3.24 -5.85
C ILE A 113 4.09 -1.75 -5.54
N PRO A 114 3.33 -0.86 -6.19
CA PRO A 114 3.30 0.55 -5.83
C PRO A 114 2.61 0.76 -4.48
N GLN A 115 3.05 1.79 -3.74
CA GLN A 115 2.42 2.25 -2.51
C GLN A 115 1.98 3.69 -2.63
N PHE A 116 0.79 3.96 -2.10
CA PHE A 116 0.27 5.30 -1.83
C PHE A 116 -0.23 5.36 -0.40
N SER A 117 0.31 6.27 0.43
CA SER A 117 -0.09 6.40 1.83
C SER A 117 -1.49 7.00 1.93
N CYS A 118 -2.45 6.14 2.24
CA CYS A 118 -3.85 6.49 2.41
C CYS A 118 -4.16 6.83 3.87
N LEU A 119 -5.09 7.75 4.08
CA LEU A 119 -5.58 8.23 5.38
C LEU A 119 -4.51 8.97 6.18
N GLY A 120 -3.53 8.28 6.76
CA GLY A 120 -2.40 8.86 7.47
C GLY A 120 -1.31 9.40 6.54
N HIS A 121 -0.26 9.96 7.13
CA HIS A 121 0.92 10.48 6.42
C HIS A 121 0.62 11.50 5.31
N GLN A 122 -0.36 12.41 5.57
CA GLN A 122 -0.68 13.51 4.67
C GLN A 122 0.16 14.77 4.97
N SER A 123 1.16 14.65 5.83
CA SER A 123 2.19 15.64 6.08
C SER A 123 3.47 14.97 6.58
N TRP A 124 4.57 15.68 6.50
CA TRP A 124 5.82 15.33 7.17
C TRP A 124 6.47 16.58 7.74
N ALA A 125 6.78 16.58 9.04
CA ALA A 125 7.25 17.75 9.75
C ALA A 125 6.34 18.97 9.48
N LYS A 126 6.89 20.09 9.02
CA LYS A 126 6.12 21.32 8.72
C LYS A 126 5.41 21.29 7.36
N GLN A 127 5.67 20.30 6.52
CA GLN A 127 5.12 20.22 5.16
C GLN A 127 3.83 19.41 5.14
N THR A 128 2.70 20.04 4.84
CA THR A 128 1.45 19.37 4.47
C THR A 128 1.51 18.98 3.01
N PHE A 129 1.06 17.76 2.67
CA PHE A 129 1.11 17.23 1.31
C PHE A 129 -0.02 17.76 0.44
N PRO A 130 0.08 17.60 -0.91
CA PRO A 130 -0.78 18.31 -1.86
C PRO A 130 -2.27 18.15 -1.63
N LEU A 131 -2.77 16.96 -1.27
CA LEU A 131 -4.20 16.74 -1.06
C LEU A 131 -4.77 17.73 -0.04
N LEU A 132 -4.19 17.78 1.15
CA LEU A 132 -4.68 18.64 2.23
C LEU A 132 -4.24 20.11 2.09
N THR A 133 -3.24 20.38 1.24
CA THR A 133 -2.88 21.76 0.88
C THR A 133 -3.87 22.36 -0.11
N LYS A 134 -4.33 21.57 -1.09
CA LYS A 134 -5.27 22.01 -2.14
C LYS A 134 -6.72 21.93 -1.70
N TYR A 135 -7.04 20.95 -0.86
CA TYR A 135 -8.38 20.67 -0.36
C TYR A 135 -8.37 20.59 1.17
N PRO A 136 -8.15 21.72 1.88
CA PRO A 136 -8.03 21.74 3.33
C PRO A 136 -9.31 21.29 4.05
N GLU A 137 -10.46 21.34 3.38
CA GLU A 137 -11.74 20.80 3.89
C GLU A 137 -11.76 19.26 3.98
N LEU A 138 -10.74 18.59 3.44
CA LEU A 138 -10.56 17.13 3.54
C LEU A 138 -9.66 16.72 4.73
N ASP A 139 -9.07 17.71 5.43
CA ASP A 139 -8.28 17.43 6.64
C ASP A 139 -9.21 16.91 7.74
N LEU A 140 -8.79 15.86 8.43
CA LEU A 140 -9.53 15.29 9.56
C LEU A 140 -9.62 16.29 10.73
N THR A 141 -8.63 17.17 10.85
CA THR A 141 -8.52 18.17 11.93
C THR A 141 -8.36 19.58 11.36
N PRO A 142 -9.37 20.08 10.61
CA PRO A 142 -9.27 21.35 9.90
C PRO A 142 -9.09 22.50 10.86
N GLY A 143 -8.10 23.35 10.59
CA GLY A 143 -7.77 24.51 11.43
C GLY A 143 -7.01 24.21 12.74
N ALA A 144 -6.88 22.96 13.13
CA ALA A 144 -6.04 22.56 14.25
C ALA A 144 -4.57 22.39 13.80
N PHE A 145 -3.65 22.45 14.77
CA PHE A 145 -2.22 22.24 14.56
C PHE A 145 -1.59 23.14 13.48
N PRO A 146 -1.63 24.48 13.62
CA PRO A 146 -1.01 25.42 12.68
C PRO A 146 0.47 25.06 12.43
N GLY A 147 0.89 25.01 11.17
CA GLY A 147 2.25 24.60 10.80
C GLY A 147 2.64 23.17 11.19
N ASN A 148 1.67 22.33 11.49
CA ASN A 148 1.81 20.95 12.00
C ASN A 148 2.50 20.87 13.37
N GLU A 149 2.50 21.94 14.16
CA GLU A 149 3.11 21.93 15.50
C GLU A 149 2.34 21.01 16.45
N GLY A 150 3.06 20.14 17.17
CA GLY A 150 2.47 19.15 18.07
C GLY A 150 1.81 17.95 17.37
N LEU A 151 1.88 17.89 16.04
CA LEU A 151 1.33 16.83 15.22
C LEU A 151 2.44 15.94 14.65
N TYR A 152 2.24 14.62 14.63
CA TYR A 152 3.14 13.70 13.95
C TYR A 152 2.95 13.74 12.43
N CYS A 153 1.73 13.45 11.97
CA CYS A 153 1.33 13.63 10.58
C CYS A 153 -0.16 13.99 10.49
N ARG A 154 -0.56 14.61 9.38
CA ARG A 154 -1.97 14.87 9.08
C ARG A 154 -2.63 13.62 8.53
N GLU A 155 -3.94 13.57 8.74
CA GLU A 155 -4.83 12.53 8.25
C GLU A 155 -5.95 13.18 7.45
N TRP A 156 -6.42 12.55 6.37
CA TRP A 156 -7.63 13.02 5.72
C TRP A 156 -8.89 12.55 6.46
N ASP A 157 -10.01 13.20 6.21
CA ASP A 157 -11.30 12.79 6.79
C ASP A 157 -11.87 11.56 6.05
N PRO A 158 -11.84 10.36 6.68
CA PRO A 158 -12.31 9.13 6.04
C PRO A 158 -13.83 9.08 5.85
N LEU A 159 -14.57 10.00 6.46
CA LEU A 159 -16.02 10.10 6.33
C LEU A 159 -16.44 11.05 5.20
N ASN A 160 -15.51 11.86 4.67
CA ASN A 160 -15.79 12.77 3.55
C ASN A 160 -15.68 12.00 2.21
N PRO A 161 -16.79 11.82 1.46
CA PRO A 161 -16.76 11.06 0.20
C PRO A 161 -15.88 11.69 -0.87
N LYS A 162 -15.68 13.01 -0.84
CA LYS A 162 -14.84 13.74 -1.81
C LYS A 162 -13.38 13.27 -1.79
N VAL A 163 -12.88 12.75 -0.65
CA VAL A 163 -11.55 12.13 -0.57
C VAL A 163 -11.43 10.99 -1.58
N TYR A 164 -12.41 10.12 -1.64
CA TYR A 164 -12.38 8.94 -2.50
C TYR A 164 -12.61 9.29 -3.98
N GLU A 165 -13.38 10.35 -4.27
CA GLU A 165 -13.54 10.88 -5.63
C GLU A 165 -12.20 11.37 -6.22
N ILE A 166 -11.30 11.87 -5.35
CA ILE A 166 -9.96 12.33 -5.74
C ILE A 166 -8.95 11.19 -5.74
N VAL A 167 -8.91 10.41 -4.65
CA VAL A 167 -7.83 9.43 -4.44
C VAL A 167 -7.99 8.20 -5.33
N PHE A 168 -9.21 7.71 -5.56
CA PHE A 168 -9.40 6.50 -6.37
C PHE A 168 -8.90 6.62 -7.82
N PRO A 169 -9.17 7.70 -8.57
CA PRO A 169 -8.56 7.89 -9.88
C PRO A 169 -7.01 7.91 -9.84
N MET A 170 -6.40 8.47 -8.77
CA MET A 170 -4.95 8.47 -8.61
C MET A 170 -4.41 7.05 -8.38
N LEU A 171 -5.07 6.25 -7.54
CA LEU A 171 -4.70 4.84 -7.32
C LEU A 171 -4.83 4.04 -8.63
N ASP A 172 -5.87 4.29 -9.41
CA ASP A 172 -6.09 3.66 -10.71
C ASP A 172 -4.95 3.98 -11.69
N GLU A 173 -4.49 5.24 -11.74
CA GLU A 173 -3.36 5.61 -12.57
C GLU A 173 -2.07 4.90 -12.15
N LEU A 174 -1.82 4.74 -10.85
CA LEU A 174 -0.66 3.98 -10.36
C LEU A 174 -0.77 2.50 -10.73
N ILE A 175 -1.92 1.85 -10.52
CA ILE A 175 -2.15 0.46 -10.91
C ILE A 175 -1.88 0.26 -12.40
N ASP A 176 -2.39 1.16 -13.24
CA ASP A 176 -2.23 1.07 -14.70
C ASP A 176 -0.80 1.39 -15.17
N ALA A 177 -0.14 2.37 -14.55
CA ALA A 177 1.23 2.76 -14.90
C ALA A 177 2.24 1.66 -14.54
N PHE A 178 2.11 1.11 -13.34
CA PHE A 178 2.96 0.03 -12.84
C PHE A 178 2.49 -1.36 -13.31
N ASN A 179 1.40 -1.45 -14.09
CA ASN A 179 0.77 -2.73 -14.45
C ASN A 179 0.73 -3.67 -13.24
N ALA A 180 0.25 -3.13 -12.12
CA ALA A 180 0.30 -3.74 -10.82
C ALA A 180 -0.83 -4.75 -10.62
N ASP A 181 -0.54 -5.85 -9.95
CA ASP A 181 -1.50 -6.85 -9.48
C ASP A 181 -1.78 -6.72 -7.97
N ALA A 182 -1.13 -5.74 -7.33
CA ALA A 182 -1.30 -5.41 -5.94
C ALA A 182 -1.01 -3.92 -5.69
N MET A 183 -1.60 -3.38 -4.62
CA MET A 183 -1.40 -2.00 -4.17
C MET A 183 -1.22 -1.98 -2.66
N HIS A 184 -0.16 -1.31 -2.17
CA HIS A 184 0.01 -1.05 -0.74
C HIS A 184 -0.58 0.33 -0.41
N VAL A 185 -1.50 0.38 0.55
CA VAL A 185 -2.25 1.61 0.87
C VAL A 185 -1.76 2.36 2.11
N GLY A 186 -0.65 1.94 2.72
CA GLY A 186 -0.17 2.56 3.96
C GLY A 186 -1.09 2.26 5.12
N MET A 187 -1.86 3.25 5.61
CA MET A 187 -2.84 3.17 6.70
C MET A 187 -2.22 3.04 8.10
N ASP A 188 -0.91 3.25 8.22
CA ASP A 188 -0.15 3.25 9.46
C ASP A 188 -0.26 4.58 10.21
N GLU A 189 0.03 4.50 11.50
CA GLU A 189 0.22 5.65 12.39
C GLU A 189 -0.92 6.68 12.35
N VAL A 190 -2.16 6.19 12.23
CA VAL A 190 -3.40 6.97 12.27
C VAL A 190 -3.78 7.21 13.73
N PHE A 191 -3.61 8.45 14.21
CA PHE A 191 -3.75 8.81 15.63
C PHE A 191 -4.94 9.71 15.93
N LEU A 192 -5.51 10.40 14.92
CA LEU A 192 -6.44 11.51 15.12
C LEU A 192 -7.91 11.14 15.00
N ILE A 193 -8.23 9.92 14.53
CA ILE A 193 -9.62 9.43 14.52
C ILE A 193 -10.17 9.44 15.95
N GLY A 194 -11.34 10.07 16.13
CA GLY A 194 -12.00 10.19 17.43
C GLY A 194 -11.44 11.29 18.33
N SER A 195 -10.38 12.00 17.91
CA SER A 195 -9.79 13.09 18.69
C SER A 195 -10.73 14.28 18.86
N GLU A 196 -10.48 15.11 19.87
CA GLU A 196 -11.25 16.35 20.11
C GLU A 196 -11.14 17.34 18.95
N HIS A 197 -10.06 17.27 18.19
CA HIS A 197 -9.78 18.13 17.04
C HIS A 197 -10.41 17.66 15.73
N SER A 198 -11.06 16.50 15.72
CA SER A 198 -11.72 15.93 14.52
C SER A 198 -13.24 16.15 14.56
N PRO A 199 -13.79 17.18 13.90
CA PRO A 199 -15.23 17.47 13.93
C PRO A 199 -16.09 16.33 13.38
N SER A 200 -15.57 15.60 12.39
CA SER A 200 -16.32 14.52 11.72
C SER A 200 -16.34 13.21 12.50
N THR A 201 -15.30 12.94 13.32
CA THR A 201 -15.15 11.65 14.01
C THR A 201 -15.25 11.73 15.54
N LYS A 202 -15.21 12.93 16.12
CA LYS A 202 -15.40 13.14 17.57
C LYS A 202 -16.70 12.50 18.05
N GLY A 203 -16.60 11.67 19.09
CA GLY A 203 -17.74 10.96 19.67
C GLY A 203 -18.26 9.78 18.85
N LYS A 204 -17.61 9.44 17.72
CA LYS A 204 -17.89 8.21 16.99
C LYS A 204 -16.94 7.09 17.44
N ASP A 205 -17.34 5.85 17.21
CA ASP A 205 -16.50 4.68 17.45
C ASP A 205 -15.31 4.68 16.48
N PRO A 206 -14.06 4.82 16.96
CA PRO A 206 -12.89 4.88 16.10
C PRO A 206 -12.68 3.61 15.27
N ALA A 207 -13.07 2.44 15.80
CA ALA A 207 -12.95 1.18 15.08
C ALA A 207 -13.88 1.15 13.86
N GLN A 208 -15.12 1.62 13.98
CA GLN A 208 -16.06 1.70 12.87
C GLN A 208 -15.58 2.70 11.80
N VAL A 209 -15.03 3.85 12.23
CA VAL A 209 -14.51 4.86 11.30
C VAL A 209 -13.31 4.33 10.53
N PHE A 210 -12.35 3.70 11.22
CA PHE A 210 -11.17 3.12 10.58
C PHE A 210 -11.55 1.96 9.65
N ALA A 211 -12.42 1.05 10.11
CA ALA A 211 -12.94 -0.05 9.28
C ALA A 211 -13.64 0.47 8.02
N LYS A 212 -14.41 1.57 8.11
CA LYS A 212 -15.03 2.19 6.93
C LYS A 212 -14.01 2.64 5.91
N ALA A 213 -12.91 3.28 6.36
CA ALA A 213 -11.83 3.70 5.45
C ALA A 213 -11.20 2.49 4.74
N VAL A 214 -10.85 1.44 5.50
CA VAL A 214 -10.29 0.20 4.95
C VAL A 214 -11.24 -0.47 3.98
N ASN A 215 -12.53 -0.58 4.33
CA ASN A 215 -13.55 -1.20 3.48
C ASN A 215 -13.76 -0.44 2.16
N ASN A 216 -13.73 0.90 2.18
CA ASN A 216 -13.83 1.72 0.98
C ASN A 216 -12.64 1.45 0.02
N LEU A 217 -11.42 1.39 0.54
CA LEU A 217 -10.23 1.06 -0.24
C LEU A 217 -10.30 -0.38 -0.79
N HIS A 218 -10.70 -1.34 0.04
CA HIS A 218 -10.85 -2.74 -0.36
C HIS A 218 -11.90 -2.91 -1.48
N GLU A 219 -13.06 -2.28 -1.33
CA GLU A 219 -14.12 -2.29 -2.36
C GLU A 219 -13.59 -1.77 -3.70
N HIS A 220 -12.82 -0.68 -3.68
CA HIS A 220 -12.25 -0.12 -4.89
C HIS A 220 -11.15 -1.01 -5.48
N LEU A 221 -10.15 -1.36 -4.67
CA LEU A 221 -8.94 -2.05 -5.16
C LEU A 221 -9.20 -3.53 -5.45
N VAL A 222 -9.81 -4.24 -4.51
CA VAL A 222 -9.98 -5.70 -4.64
C VAL A 222 -11.21 -6.04 -5.48
N LYS A 223 -12.38 -5.44 -5.15
CA LYS A 223 -13.62 -5.83 -5.82
C LYS A 223 -13.76 -5.22 -7.21
N ARG A 224 -13.38 -3.95 -7.41
CA ARG A 224 -13.54 -3.27 -8.71
C ARG A 224 -12.31 -3.40 -9.60
N ARG A 225 -11.09 -3.24 -9.04
CA ARG A 225 -9.85 -3.28 -9.82
C ARG A 225 -9.24 -4.68 -9.90
N GLY A 226 -9.61 -5.61 -9.02
CA GLY A 226 -9.13 -6.99 -9.02
C GLY A 226 -7.65 -7.11 -8.67
N VAL A 227 -7.12 -6.21 -7.82
CA VAL A 227 -5.75 -6.25 -7.34
C VAL A 227 -5.70 -6.59 -5.85
N ASP A 228 -4.62 -7.24 -5.39
CA ASP A 228 -4.41 -7.45 -3.96
C ASP A 228 -4.24 -6.12 -3.23
N MET A 229 -4.78 -6.00 -2.02
CA MET A 229 -4.57 -4.86 -1.14
C MET A 229 -3.63 -5.22 -0.01
N LEU A 230 -2.54 -4.45 0.16
CA LEU A 230 -1.62 -4.53 1.28
C LEU A 230 -1.77 -3.29 2.16
N MET A 231 -1.59 -3.44 3.48
CA MET A 231 -1.53 -2.31 4.42
C MET A 231 -0.68 -2.62 5.64
N TRP A 232 -0.22 -1.59 6.33
CA TRP A 232 0.41 -1.75 7.65
C TRP A 232 -0.61 -2.17 8.70
N GLY A 233 -0.19 -2.98 9.67
CA GLY A 233 -1.07 -3.65 10.62
C GLY A 233 -1.30 -2.94 11.95
N ASP A 234 -0.47 -1.95 12.29
CA ASP A 234 -0.38 -1.34 13.62
C ASP A 234 -1.73 -0.83 14.18
N ARG A 235 -2.60 -0.28 13.33
CA ARG A 235 -3.91 0.24 13.79
C ARG A 235 -4.94 -0.85 14.13
N PHE A 236 -4.64 -2.11 13.80
CA PHE A 236 -5.45 -3.29 14.18
C PHE A 236 -4.96 -3.97 15.46
N ILE A 237 -3.85 -3.54 16.04
CA ILE A 237 -3.25 -4.13 17.24
C ILE A 237 -3.66 -3.30 18.45
N ASP A 238 -4.23 -3.92 19.47
CA ASP A 238 -4.59 -3.25 20.72
C ASP A 238 -3.33 -3.01 21.57
N GLY A 239 -2.97 -1.73 21.74
CA GLY A 239 -1.76 -1.35 22.47
C GLY A 239 -1.80 -1.66 23.96
N GLU A 240 -3.01 -1.72 24.58
CA GLU A 240 -3.15 -2.11 25.98
C GLU A 240 -3.01 -3.62 26.19
N VAL A 241 -3.43 -4.42 25.21
CA VAL A 241 -3.33 -5.88 25.26
C VAL A 241 -1.91 -6.33 24.91
N TYR A 242 -1.37 -5.86 23.78
CA TYR A 242 -0.10 -6.35 23.22
C TYR A 242 1.13 -5.62 23.74
N LYS A 243 0.98 -4.47 24.41
CA LYS A 243 2.06 -3.68 25.02
C LYS A 243 3.17 -3.23 24.05
N TYR A 244 2.84 -3.03 22.78
CA TYR A 244 3.79 -2.53 21.77
C TYR A 244 4.01 -1.02 21.80
N GLY A 245 3.16 -0.26 22.54
CA GLY A 245 3.19 1.19 22.57
C GLY A 245 2.49 1.83 21.36
N LYS A 246 2.42 3.17 21.38
CA LYS A 246 1.57 3.93 20.43
C LYS A 246 1.99 3.84 18.97
N TRP A 247 3.24 3.50 18.69
CA TRP A 247 3.75 3.41 17.32
C TRP A 247 3.30 2.08 16.68
N GLU A 248 3.69 0.97 17.25
CA GLU A 248 3.44 -0.36 16.73
C GLU A 248 2.01 -0.89 17.04
N ALA A 249 1.16 -0.08 17.73
CA ALA A 249 -0.19 -0.48 18.09
C ALA A 249 -1.13 0.72 18.26
N SER A 250 -2.43 0.47 18.18
CA SER A 250 -3.48 1.46 18.40
C SER A 250 -3.64 1.77 19.89
N MET A 251 -3.64 3.06 20.21
CA MET A 251 -4.01 3.61 21.54
C MET A 251 -5.24 4.50 21.46
N ASN A 252 -5.85 4.65 20.28
CA ASN A 252 -7.01 5.51 20.02
C ASN A 252 -8.29 4.73 19.68
N GLY A 253 -8.32 3.42 19.98
CA GLY A 253 -9.55 2.61 19.88
C GLY A 253 -9.83 2.06 18.47
N THR A 254 -8.89 2.13 17.52
CA THR A 254 -9.10 1.58 16.16
C THR A 254 -8.93 0.06 16.09
N ALA A 255 -8.27 -0.58 17.07
CA ALA A 255 -7.91 -1.99 17.03
C ALA A 255 -9.08 -2.96 16.75
N PRO A 256 -10.29 -2.79 17.31
CA PRO A 256 -11.42 -3.69 17.02
C PRO A 256 -11.85 -3.71 15.55
N ALA A 257 -11.40 -2.72 14.72
CA ALA A 257 -11.65 -2.72 13.29
C ALA A 257 -11.10 -3.98 12.58
N VAL A 258 -10.12 -4.65 13.18
CA VAL A 258 -9.57 -5.92 12.67
C VAL A 258 -10.67 -6.97 12.40
N ASP A 259 -11.75 -6.97 13.15
CA ASP A 259 -12.86 -7.91 12.97
C ASP A 259 -13.94 -7.40 11.99
N MET A 260 -13.84 -6.15 11.56
CA MET A 260 -14.84 -5.47 10.71
C MET A 260 -14.41 -5.34 9.24
N VAL A 261 -13.23 -5.88 8.89
CA VAL A 261 -12.64 -5.75 7.54
C VAL A 261 -12.45 -7.11 6.86
N PRO A 262 -12.41 -7.15 5.50
CA PRO A 262 -12.16 -8.37 4.74
C PRO A 262 -10.82 -9.03 5.07
N LYS A 263 -10.80 -10.38 5.07
CA LYS A 263 -9.62 -11.17 5.48
C LYS A 263 -8.68 -11.50 4.33
N ASP A 264 -9.02 -11.16 3.10
CA ASP A 264 -8.17 -11.28 1.92
C ASP A 264 -7.14 -10.14 1.78
N ILE A 265 -7.13 -9.18 2.71
CA ILE A 265 -6.10 -8.14 2.84
C ILE A 265 -4.78 -8.77 3.29
N ILE A 266 -3.65 -8.28 2.77
CA ILE A 266 -2.31 -8.63 3.23
C ILE A 266 -1.88 -7.62 4.30
N ILE A 267 -1.63 -8.10 5.50
CA ILE A 267 -1.17 -7.27 6.63
C ILE A 267 0.35 -7.28 6.68
N CYS A 268 0.96 -6.10 6.51
CA CYS A 268 2.38 -5.87 6.77
C CYS A 268 2.55 -5.52 8.26
N ASP A 269 2.90 -6.51 9.07
CA ASP A 269 2.99 -6.43 10.54
C ASP A 269 4.41 -6.04 10.95
N TRP A 270 4.64 -4.74 11.28
CA TRP A 270 5.97 -4.20 11.47
C TRP A 270 6.40 -4.13 12.94
N HIS A 271 7.63 -4.65 13.22
CA HIS A 271 8.26 -4.63 14.54
C HIS A 271 9.77 -4.40 14.40
N TYR A 272 10.29 -3.40 15.09
CA TYR A 272 11.68 -2.97 14.93
C TYR A 272 12.57 -3.27 16.15
N GLU A 273 11.96 -3.63 17.27
CA GLU A 273 12.66 -3.97 18.50
C GLU A 273 12.79 -5.50 18.66
N LEU A 274 13.92 -5.93 19.26
CA LEU A 274 14.11 -7.32 19.62
C LEU A 274 13.15 -7.71 20.74
N ARG A 275 12.34 -8.74 20.51
CA ARG A 275 11.35 -9.25 21.46
C ARG A 275 11.45 -10.79 21.55
N GLU A 276 11.05 -11.35 22.68
CA GLU A 276 10.92 -12.79 22.85
C GLU A 276 9.78 -13.37 22.01
N SER A 277 8.75 -12.58 21.76
CA SER A 277 7.58 -12.96 20.95
C SER A 277 6.99 -11.78 20.22
N TYR A 278 6.27 -12.07 19.13
CA TYR A 278 5.53 -11.10 18.31
C TYR A 278 4.07 -11.56 18.18
N PRO A 279 3.26 -11.41 19.24
CA PRO A 279 1.93 -12.03 19.33
C PRO A 279 0.90 -11.45 18.35
N SER A 280 1.16 -10.31 17.72
CA SER A 280 0.34 -9.80 16.61
C SER A 280 0.39 -10.72 15.39
N VAL A 281 1.52 -11.34 15.11
CA VAL A 281 1.68 -12.28 13.98
C VAL A 281 0.69 -13.43 14.04
N PRO A 282 0.64 -14.27 15.13
CA PRO A 282 -0.39 -15.31 15.23
C PRO A 282 -1.81 -14.73 15.29
N MET A 283 -2.03 -13.59 15.93
CA MET A 283 -3.35 -12.96 15.98
C MET A 283 -3.90 -12.68 14.58
N PHE A 284 -3.12 -12.09 13.69
CA PHE A 284 -3.55 -11.85 12.31
C PHE A 284 -3.77 -13.16 11.54
N LEU A 285 -2.91 -14.16 11.72
CA LEU A 285 -3.05 -15.47 11.08
C LEU A 285 -4.33 -16.19 11.54
N GLU A 286 -4.62 -16.20 12.83
CA GLU A 286 -5.81 -16.80 13.43
C GLU A 286 -7.10 -16.10 12.97
N LYS A 287 -7.02 -14.79 12.72
CA LYS A 287 -8.13 -14.03 12.12
C LYS A 287 -8.27 -14.26 10.60
N GLY A 288 -7.40 -15.05 9.99
CA GLY A 288 -7.47 -15.45 8.59
C GLY A 288 -6.80 -14.50 7.59
N PHE A 289 -6.05 -13.52 8.05
CA PHE A 289 -5.29 -12.62 7.17
C PHE A 289 -4.05 -13.32 6.58
N ARG A 290 -3.63 -12.87 5.41
CA ARG A 290 -2.28 -13.10 4.89
C ARG A 290 -1.33 -12.12 5.58
N VAL A 291 -0.19 -12.61 6.10
CA VAL A 291 0.72 -11.81 6.95
C VAL A 291 2.11 -11.74 6.34
N LEU A 292 2.65 -10.54 6.28
CA LEU A 292 4.02 -10.24 5.85
C LEU A 292 4.73 -9.44 6.96
N PRO A 293 5.36 -10.11 7.94
CA PRO A 293 6.08 -9.43 9.00
C PRO A 293 7.19 -8.53 8.45
N ALA A 294 7.36 -7.33 9.03
CA ALA A 294 8.27 -6.33 8.53
C ALA A 294 9.29 -5.88 9.59
N GLY A 295 10.58 -5.94 9.25
CA GLY A 295 11.70 -5.50 10.08
C GLY A 295 12.43 -4.30 9.50
N TRP A 296 13.28 -3.65 10.32
CA TRP A 296 14.06 -2.50 9.90
C TRP A 296 15.56 -2.67 10.27
N LYS A 297 16.17 -1.67 10.87
CA LYS A 297 17.61 -1.50 11.08
C LYS A 297 18.28 -2.46 12.10
N ASN A 298 17.52 -3.07 12.99
CA ASN A 298 18.04 -3.98 14.01
C ASN A 298 18.13 -5.41 13.45
N VAL A 299 19.34 -5.92 13.30
CA VAL A 299 19.60 -7.25 12.72
C VAL A 299 19.01 -8.37 13.57
N ASP A 300 19.17 -8.29 14.89
CA ASP A 300 18.73 -9.34 15.81
C ASP A 300 17.20 -9.37 15.92
N ALA A 301 16.56 -8.19 15.95
CA ALA A 301 15.10 -8.08 15.88
C ALA A 301 14.58 -8.67 14.56
N THR A 302 15.21 -8.33 13.41
CA THR A 302 14.85 -8.87 12.10
C THR A 302 14.97 -10.40 12.06
N ARG A 303 16.09 -10.94 12.57
CA ARG A 303 16.29 -12.41 12.66
C ARG A 303 15.24 -13.08 13.54
N ALA A 304 14.96 -12.51 14.71
CA ALA A 304 13.96 -13.02 15.65
C ALA A 304 12.57 -13.03 15.01
N LEU A 305 12.16 -11.93 14.36
CA LEU A 305 10.86 -11.81 13.70
C LEU A 305 10.72 -12.80 12.52
N ILE A 306 11.80 -13.00 11.72
CA ILE A 306 11.80 -13.99 10.63
C ILE A 306 11.61 -15.41 11.18
N ARG A 307 12.37 -15.80 12.22
CA ARG A 307 12.23 -17.12 12.84
C ARG A 307 10.83 -17.30 13.41
N TYR A 308 10.36 -16.31 14.17
CA TYR A 308 9.05 -16.35 14.78
C TYR A 308 7.93 -16.53 13.74
N GLY A 309 7.98 -15.83 12.61
CA GLY A 309 7.03 -15.99 11.53
C GLY A 309 7.08 -17.37 10.87
N ARG A 310 8.31 -17.87 10.57
CA ARG A 310 8.51 -19.18 9.92
C ARG A 310 8.03 -20.35 10.79
N ASP A 311 8.20 -20.26 12.11
CA ASP A 311 7.82 -21.31 13.06
C ASP A 311 6.29 -21.49 13.14
N ARG A 312 5.51 -20.52 12.70
CA ARG A 312 4.03 -20.64 12.65
C ARG A 312 3.54 -21.70 11.64
N LYS A 313 4.34 -22.07 10.63
CA LYS A 313 4.00 -23.07 9.58
C LYS A 313 2.60 -22.88 8.99
N ASN A 314 2.19 -21.63 8.85
CA ASN A 314 0.84 -21.25 8.39
C ASN A 314 0.89 -20.86 6.90
N PRO A 315 -0.02 -21.35 6.04
CA PRO A 315 -0.04 -21.03 4.60
C PRO A 315 -0.29 -19.53 4.30
N ASN A 316 -0.86 -18.80 5.25
CA ASN A 316 -1.05 -17.37 5.13
C ASN A 316 0.17 -16.54 5.55
N MET A 317 1.25 -17.16 6.04
CA MET A 317 2.53 -16.51 6.26
C MET A 317 3.24 -16.34 4.93
N LEU A 318 3.39 -15.10 4.44
CA LEU A 318 3.93 -14.84 3.11
C LEU A 318 5.45 -14.87 3.05
N GLY A 319 6.12 -14.48 4.11
CA GLY A 319 7.59 -14.35 4.18
C GLY A 319 8.02 -13.22 5.08
N HIS A 320 8.88 -12.32 4.57
CA HIS A 320 9.36 -11.15 5.34
C HIS A 320 9.57 -9.93 4.46
N LEU A 321 9.32 -8.73 5.02
CA LEU A 321 9.53 -7.43 4.40
C LEU A 321 10.64 -6.67 5.14
N PHE A 322 11.67 -6.25 4.41
CA PHE A 322 12.70 -5.36 4.93
C PHE A 322 12.33 -3.92 4.62
N THR A 323 12.23 -3.07 5.65
CA THR A 323 11.92 -1.65 5.47
C THR A 323 13.18 -0.79 5.45
N THR A 324 13.12 0.37 4.78
CA THR A 324 14.30 1.23 4.57
C THR A 324 13.99 2.71 4.84
N TRP A 325 13.35 3.01 5.97
CA TRP A 325 12.86 4.35 6.32
C TRP A 325 13.90 5.47 6.22
N SER A 326 15.18 5.13 6.30
CA SER A 326 16.27 6.12 6.20
C SER A 326 16.79 6.35 4.77
N GLY A 327 16.24 5.67 3.76
CA GLY A 327 16.74 5.66 2.40
C GLY A 327 18.16 5.06 2.30
N ARG A 328 18.39 4.09 1.42
CA ARG A 328 19.72 3.50 1.22
C ARG A 328 20.02 3.34 -0.25
N LYS A 329 21.31 3.45 -0.59
CA LYS A 329 21.82 3.27 -1.96
C LYS A 329 22.69 2.02 -2.14
N GLN A 330 23.17 1.41 -1.04
CA GLN A 330 24.05 0.22 -1.07
C GLN A 330 23.40 -0.93 -0.31
N TRP A 331 22.64 -1.75 -1.03
CA TRP A 331 21.82 -2.83 -0.45
C TRP A 331 22.66 -3.96 0.16
N SER A 332 23.83 -4.25 -0.41
CA SER A 332 24.79 -5.23 0.10
C SER A 332 25.41 -4.84 1.45
N GLU A 333 25.31 -3.57 1.83
CA GLU A 333 25.78 -3.04 3.10
C GLU A 333 24.66 -2.82 4.12
N PHE A 334 23.46 -3.34 3.84
CA PHE A 334 22.33 -3.28 4.78
C PHE A 334 22.22 -4.60 5.54
N PRO A 335 22.82 -4.72 6.76
CA PRO A 335 22.93 -5.99 7.47
C PRO A 335 21.60 -6.70 7.71
N PRO A 336 20.47 -6.03 8.08
CA PRO A 336 19.19 -6.71 8.23
C PRO A 336 18.74 -7.42 6.95
N LEU A 337 18.90 -6.77 5.78
CA LEU A 337 18.57 -7.37 4.48
C LEU A 337 19.48 -8.56 4.19
N VAL A 338 20.81 -8.37 4.29
CA VAL A 338 21.81 -9.41 3.95
C VAL A 338 21.62 -10.64 4.81
N GLU A 339 21.55 -10.47 6.13
CA GLU A 339 21.44 -11.58 7.08
C GLU A 339 20.04 -12.20 7.07
N GLY A 340 19.00 -11.36 6.92
CA GLY A 340 17.63 -11.85 6.80
C GLY A 340 17.40 -12.68 5.55
N LEU A 341 17.95 -12.26 4.40
CA LEU A 341 17.87 -13.03 3.14
C LEU A 341 18.62 -14.36 3.23
N LYS A 342 19.77 -14.41 3.93
CA LYS A 342 20.48 -15.67 4.20
C LYS A 342 19.58 -16.61 5.01
N LEU A 343 18.96 -16.09 6.07
CA LEU A 343 18.07 -16.88 6.94
C LEU A 343 16.83 -17.39 6.19
N LEU A 344 16.21 -16.55 5.34
CA LEU A 344 15.04 -16.94 4.55
C LEU A 344 15.33 -18.01 3.47
N LYS A 345 16.59 -18.16 3.06
CA LYS A 345 17.02 -19.20 2.10
C LYS A 345 17.31 -20.54 2.76
N GLN A 346 17.52 -20.58 4.07
CA GLN A 346 17.77 -21.82 4.80
C GLN A 346 16.50 -22.68 4.83
N PRO A 347 16.59 -24.01 4.73
CA PRO A 347 15.46 -24.90 5.00
C PRO A 347 14.87 -24.61 6.39
N LEU A 348 13.56 -24.86 6.55
CA LEU A 348 12.99 -24.92 7.90
C LEU A 348 13.66 -26.10 8.62
N GLU A 349 14.30 -25.85 9.75
CA GLU A 349 14.77 -26.95 10.61
C GLU A 349 13.56 -27.82 10.95
N GLN A 350 13.66 -29.11 10.64
CA GLN A 350 12.67 -30.06 11.11
C GLN A 350 12.96 -30.22 12.61
N THR A 351 12.18 -29.52 13.44
CA THR A 351 12.13 -29.87 14.87
C THR A 351 11.50 -31.27 14.94
N GLU A 352 12.34 -32.26 15.30
CA GLU A 352 11.92 -33.59 15.68
C GLU A 352 10.93 -33.55 16.86
#